data_94bed5b64026425e57fce9a356c2b270
#
_entry.id   94bed5b64026425e57fce9a356c2b270
#
_cell.length_a   1.000
_cell.length_b   1.000
_cell.length_c   1.000
_cell.angle_alpha   90.00
_cell.angle_beta   90.00
_cell.angle_gamma   90.00
#
_symmetry.space_group_name_H-M   'P 1'
#
loop_
_entity.id
_entity.type
_entity.pdbx_description
1 polymer ?
#
loop_
_entity_poly.entity_id
_entity_poly.type
_entity_poly.pdbx_seq_one_letter_code
_entity_poly.pdbx_strand_id
1 'polypeptide(L)'
;GKNYVGNGTFSGKTMEDFDPNTIGNRNVFIYAPYEASWQNNERPHIINILDSLDCGGFQVTAYTNQEADVAKIAEMTSYGMVVLSTHGSGGGKAVLTGEIADTTAAAYQTYKAMLQGDSPKMGISMNITISKQGNAINRKNVYKLYASYISGLAGTFPQSVILANFCGSDQTPPLRDA
;
A
#
# COMPACT_ATOMS: atom_id res chain seq x y z
N GLY A 1 -5.52 -9.13 20.69
CA GLY A 1 -5.46 -8.09 19.64
C GLY A 1 -5.41 -6.73 20.32
N LYS A 2 -4.47 -5.89 19.92
CA LYS A 2 -4.43 -4.49 20.38
C LYS A 2 -5.16 -3.66 19.34
N ASN A 3 -6.27 -3.03 19.72
CA ASN A 3 -6.94 -2.04 18.89
C ASN A 3 -6.09 -0.77 18.89
N TYR A 4 -5.54 -0.40 17.75
CA TYR A 4 -4.87 0.87 17.56
C TYR A 4 -5.87 1.87 16.98
N VAL A 5 -6.25 2.86 17.77
CA VAL A 5 -7.02 4.01 17.31
C VAL A 5 -6.00 5.10 16.98
N GLY A 6 -5.83 5.40 15.71
CA GLY A 6 -4.99 6.51 15.27
C GLY A 6 -5.64 7.86 15.60
N ASN A 7 -4.91 8.76 16.24
CA ASN A 7 -5.36 10.14 16.49
C ASN A 7 -5.19 11.01 15.22
N GLY A 8 -5.89 10.66 14.15
CA GLY A 8 -5.98 11.52 12.97
C GLY A 8 -7.16 12.48 13.10
N THR A 9 -6.91 13.78 13.00
CA THR A 9 -7.97 14.78 12.84
C THR A 9 -8.59 14.64 11.46
N PHE A 10 -9.72 13.96 11.37
CA PHE A 10 -10.52 13.92 10.15
C PHE A 10 -11.28 15.23 9.99
N SER A 11 -11.08 15.90 8.84
CA SER A 11 -11.76 17.15 8.49
C SER A 11 -13.28 16.96 8.58
N GLY A 12 -13.91 17.56 9.58
CA GLY A 12 -15.34 17.77 9.68
C GLY A 12 -16.14 16.71 10.47
N LYS A 13 -15.52 15.68 11.04
CA LYS A 13 -16.16 14.76 12.00
C LYS A 13 -15.43 14.76 13.32
N THR A 14 -16.17 14.83 14.43
CA THR A 14 -15.63 14.65 15.78
C THR A 14 -15.46 13.14 16.04
N MET A 15 -14.62 12.76 17.01
CA MET A 15 -14.46 11.35 17.40
C MET A 15 -15.80 10.72 17.88
N GLU A 16 -16.78 11.52 18.24
CA GLU A 16 -18.12 11.06 18.67
C GLU A 16 -18.96 10.55 17.48
N ASP A 17 -18.63 10.97 16.25
CA ASP A 17 -19.31 10.53 15.01
C ASP A 17 -18.71 9.24 14.41
N PHE A 18 -17.69 8.67 15.08
CA PHE A 18 -16.98 7.50 14.58
C PHE A 18 -17.55 6.21 15.21
N ASP A 19 -18.25 5.39 14.43
CA ASP A 19 -18.57 4.03 14.82
C ASP A 19 -17.40 3.09 14.49
N PRO A 20 -16.66 2.61 15.50
CA PRO A 20 -15.48 1.76 15.25
C PRO A 20 -15.83 0.37 14.68
N ASN A 21 -17.11 0.03 14.62
CA ASN A 21 -17.59 -1.25 14.09
C ASN A 21 -18.02 -1.17 12.62
N THR A 22 -17.96 0.02 12.00
CA THR A 22 -18.35 0.21 10.61
C THR A 22 -17.17 0.70 9.76
N ILE A 23 -17.17 0.30 8.50
CA ILE A 23 -16.30 0.86 7.47
C ILE A 23 -17.09 1.84 6.61
N GLY A 24 -16.46 2.90 6.12
CA GLY A 24 -17.14 3.97 5.39
C GLY A 24 -17.71 3.55 4.04
N ASN A 25 -17.14 2.52 3.41
CA ASN A 25 -17.69 1.86 2.23
C ASN A 25 -17.16 0.42 2.11
N ARG A 26 -17.76 -0.35 1.17
CA ARG A 26 -17.40 -1.77 0.93
C ARG A 26 -16.41 -1.96 -0.22
N ASN A 27 -15.73 -0.92 -0.65
CA ASN A 27 -14.68 -1.03 -1.63
C ASN A 27 -13.39 -1.50 -0.95
N VAL A 28 -12.77 -2.51 -1.51
CA VAL A 28 -11.54 -3.13 -1.01
C VAL A 28 -10.42 -2.89 -2.01
N PHE A 29 -9.33 -2.33 -1.54
CA PHE A 29 -8.11 -2.11 -2.30
C PHE A 29 -7.06 -3.13 -1.88
N ILE A 30 -6.55 -3.92 -2.82
CA ILE A 30 -5.45 -4.85 -2.58
C ILE A 30 -4.26 -4.43 -3.44
N TYR A 31 -3.15 -4.16 -2.78
CA TYR A 31 -1.89 -3.78 -3.43
C TYR A 31 -0.83 -4.83 -3.13
N ALA A 32 -0.52 -5.68 -4.12
CA ALA A 32 0.35 -6.84 -3.99
C ALA A 32 1.43 -6.90 -5.09
N PRO A 33 2.40 -5.97 -5.10
CA PRO A 33 3.40 -5.84 -6.17
C PRO A 33 4.32 -7.04 -6.36
N TYR A 34 4.35 -7.97 -5.41
CA TYR A 34 5.28 -9.11 -5.43
C TYR A 34 4.57 -10.47 -5.43
N GLU A 35 3.29 -10.51 -5.81
CA GLU A 35 2.50 -11.74 -5.84
C GLU A 35 3.19 -12.87 -6.62
N ALA A 36 3.78 -12.55 -7.78
CA ALA A 36 4.50 -13.54 -8.60
C ALA A 36 5.83 -14.02 -8.00
N SER A 37 6.38 -13.34 -7.00
CA SER A 37 7.64 -13.69 -6.35
C SER A 37 7.46 -14.39 -5.01
N TRP A 38 6.30 -14.24 -4.37
CA TRP A 38 6.01 -14.81 -3.07
C TRP A 38 5.34 -16.17 -3.18
N GLN A 39 5.74 -17.08 -2.30
CA GLN A 39 5.14 -18.42 -2.23
C GLN A 39 3.74 -18.41 -1.58
N ASN A 40 3.48 -17.42 -0.74
CA ASN A 40 2.20 -17.24 -0.05
C ASN A 40 1.52 -16.00 -0.65
N ASN A 41 0.48 -16.26 -1.43
CA ASN A 41 -0.37 -15.21 -1.99
C ASN A 41 -1.57 -15.02 -1.06
N GLU A 42 -1.65 -13.86 -0.44
CA GLU A 42 -2.73 -13.54 0.51
C GLU A 42 -4.02 -13.12 -0.19
N ARG A 43 -3.92 -12.59 -1.41
CA ARG A 43 -5.07 -12.05 -2.15
C ARG A 43 -6.22 -13.06 -2.30
N PRO A 44 -6.03 -14.30 -2.74
CA PRO A 44 -7.11 -15.27 -2.84
C PRO A 44 -7.76 -15.58 -1.49
N HIS A 45 -6.98 -15.64 -0.42
CA HIS A 45 -7.50 -15.90 0.93
C HIS A 45 -8.37 -14.74 1.40
N ILE A 46 -7.96 -13.50 1.17
CA ILE A 46 -8.74 -12.31 1.53
C ILE A 46 -10.04 -12.28 0.73
N ILE A 47 -9.99 -12.51 -0.58
CA ILE A 47 -11.18 -12.56 -1.44
C ILE A 47 -12.15 -13.64 -0.94
N ASN A 48 -11.67 -14.86 -0.68
CA ASN A 48 -12.51 -15.94 -0.17
C ASN A 48 -13.17 -15.59 1.18
N ILE A 49 -12.45 -14.91 2.08
CA ILE A 49 -13.04 -14.44 3.35
C ILE A 49 -14.15 -13.43 3.08
N LEU A 50 -13.91 -12.43 2.24
CA LEU A 50 -14.89 -11.39 1.92
C LEU A 50 -16.12 -11.96 1.22
N ASP A 51 -15.95 -12.93 0.34
CA ASP A 51 -17.04 -13.63 -0.37
C ASP A 51 -17.86 -14.50 0.59
N SER A 52 -17.26 -15.00 1.67
CA SER A 52 -17.93 -15.81 2.69
C SER A 52 -18.77 -15.01 3.69
N LEU A 53 -18.65 -13.69 3.69
CA LEU A 53 -19.40 -12.84 4.60
C LEU A 53 -20.84 -12.66 4.10
N ASP A 54 -21.82 -13.10 4.89
CA ASP A 54 -23.25 -13.03 4.56
C ASP A 54 -23.77 -11.61 4.31
N CYS A 55 -23.07 -10.61 4.84
CA CYS A 55 -23.38 -9.20 4.62
C CYS A 55 -22.86 -8.65 3.28
N GLY A 56 -22.28 -9.46 2.44
CA GLY A 56 -21.89 -9.33 1.03
C GLY A 56 -21.72 -7.94 0.42
N GLY A 57 -21.41 -7.92 -0.85
CA GLY A 57 -21.32 -6.68 -1.63
C GLY A 57 -20.00 -5.94 -1.50
N PHE A 58 -18.94 -6.60 -1.06
CA PHE A 58 -17.58 -6.07 -1.17
C PHE A 58 -17.15 -6.03 -2.65
N GLN A 59 -16.62 -4.89 -3.07
CA GLN A 59 -16.06 -4.71 -4.41
C GLN A 59 -14.54 -4.66 -4.30
N VAL A 60 -13.87 -5.70 -4.80
CA VAL A 60 -12.43 -5.84 -4.69
C VAL A 60 -11.74 -5.31 -5.93
N THR A 61 -10.84 -4.35 -5.76
CA THR A 61 -9.89 -3.89 -6.77
C THR A 61 -8.49 -4.34 -6.34
N ALA A 62 -7.83 -5.15 -7.15
CA ALA A 62 -6.51 -5.68 -6.84
C ALA A 62 -5.50 -5.25 -7.91
N TYR A 63 -4.40 -4.66 -7.46
CA TYR A 63 -3.24 -4.36 -8.29
C TYR A 63 -2.08 -5.27 -7.89
N THR A 64 -1.56 -6.01 -8.84
CA THR A 64 -0.54 -7.04 -8.59
C THR A 64 0.68 -6.84 -9.48
N ASN A 65 1.82 -7.31 -9.02
CA ASN A 65 3.07 -7.26 -9.77
C ASN A 65 3.35 -5.83 -10.30
N GLN A 66 3.64 -5.66 -11.58
CA GLN A 66 3.95 -4.37 -12.17
C GLN A 66 2.75 -3.42 -12.30
N GLU A 67 1.52 -3.94 -12.25
CA GLU A 67 0.32 -3.10 -12.21
C GLU A 67 0.15 -2.36 -10.87
N ALA A 68 0.78 -2.87 -9.82
CA ALA A 68 0.87 -2.20 -8.52
C ALA A 68 1.95 -1.11 -8.58
N ASP A 69 1.73 -0.09 -9.41
CA ASP A 69 2.62 1.04 -9.64
C ASP A 69 2.44 2.17 -8.60
N VAL A 70 3.21 3.24 -8.76
CA VAL A 70 3.16 4.42 -7.90
C VAL A 70 1.82 5.14 -7.99
N ALA A 71 1.22 5.22 -9.18
CA ALA A 71 -0.04 5.93 -9.37
C ALA A 71 -1.20 5.22 -8.66
N LYS A 72 -1.19 3.88 -8.66
CA LYS A 72 -2.25 3.08 -8.05
C LYS A 72 -2.32 3.22 -6.54
N ILE A 73 -1.20 3.35 -5.85
CA ILE A 73 -1.23 3.49 -4.39
C ILE A 73 -1.96 4.77 -3.95
N ALA A 74 -1.99 5.80 -4.79
CA ALA A 74 -2.72 7.03 -4.50
C ALA A 74 -4.26 6.83 -4.46
N GLU A 75 -4.77 5.80 -5.11
CA GLU A 75 -6.20 5.50 -5.14
C GLU A 75 -6.72 4.95 -3.81
N MET A 76 -5.83 4.44 -2.94
CA MET A 76 -6.22 3.73 -1.70
C MET A 76 -7.06 4.59 -0.74
N THR A 77 -6.95 5.92 -0.79
CA THR A 77 -7.70 6.84 0.08
C THR A 77 -9.21 6.84 -0.18
N SER A 78 -9.67 6.19 -1.24
CA SER A 78 -11.10 6.08 -1.60
C SER A 78 -11.76 4.80 -1.11
N TYR A 79 -11.01 3.91 -0.44
CA TYR A 79 -11.46 2.56 -0.10
C TYR A 79 -11.71 2.40 1.40
N GLY A 80 -12.80 1.69 1.76
CA GLY A 80 -13.12 1.36 3.14
C GLY A 80 -12.23 0.27 3.73
N MET A 81 -11.61 -0.56 2.88
CA MET A 81 -10.61 -1.55 3.29
C MET A 81 -9.39 -1.47 2.37
N VAL A 82 -8.21 -1.40 2.95
CA VAL A 82 -6.93 -1.35 2.24
C VAL A 82 -6.03 -2.47 2.71
N VAL A 83 -5.53 -3.26 1.77
CA VAL A 83 -4.55 -4.32 2.03
C VAL A 83 -3.26 -3.99 1.28
N LEU A 84 -2.20 -3.77 2.02
CA LEU A 84 -0.86 -3.55 1.49
C LEU A 84 -0.01 -4.79 1.76
N SER A 85 0.13 -5.67 0.77
CA SER A 85 0.95 -6.88 0.83
C SER A 85 2.21 -6.67 -0.02
N THR A 86 3.27 -6.13 0.58
CA THR A 86 4.47 -5.70 -0.14
C THR A 86 5.74 -5.86 0.70
N HIS A 87 6.89 -5.52 0.13
CA HIS A 87 8.13 -5.39 0.91
C HIS A 87 8.21 -4.03 1.59
N GLY A 88 8.66 -4.03 2.86
CA GLY A 88 9.17 -2.85 3.53
C GLY A 88 10.64 -2.63 3.23
N SER A 89 11.10 -1.39 3.29
CA SER A 89 12.49 -1.01 3.09
C SER A 89 12.99 -0.12 4.23
N GLY A 90 14.25 -0.31 4.60
CA GLY A 90 14.90 0.56 5.58
C GLY A 90 14.26 0.54 6.98
N GLY A 91 13.90 -0.65 7.48
CA GLY A 91 13.26 -0.77 8.80
C GLY A 91 11.83 -0.25 8.82
N GLY A 92 11.07 -0.51 7.75
CA GLY A 92 9.67 -0.10 7.63
C GLY A 92 9.45 1.36 7.21
N LYS A 93 10.52 2.07 6.83
CA LYS A 93 10.42 3.50 6.45
C LYS A 93 9.85 3.75 5.06
N ALA A 94 9.66 2.72 4.26
CA ALA A 94 9.13 2.83 2.91
C ALA A 94 8.38 1.59 2.47
N VAL A 95 7.40 1.79 1.61
CA VAL A 95 6.62 0.78 0.90
C VAL A 95 7.20 0.60 -0.50
N LEU A 96 7.49 -0.63 -0.93
CA LEU A 96 8.00 -0.91 -2.26
C LEU A 96 6.83 -1.09 -3.23
N THR A 97 6.99 -0.55 -4.45
CA THR A 97 6.02 -0.68 -5.54
C THR A 97 6.42 -1.78 -6.53
N GLY A 98 5.51 -2.19 -7.41
CA GLY A 98 5.79 -3.09 -8.52
C GLY A 98 6.37 -2.38 -9.74
N GLU A 99 6.37 -1.05 -9.75
CA GLU A 99 6.85 -0.26 -10.87
C GLU A 99 8.38 -0.29 -10.97
N ILE A 100 8.87 -0.66 -12.16
CA ILE A 100 10.31 -0.74 -12.42
C ILE A 100 10.87 0.68 -12.53
N ALA A 101 11.91 0.94 -11.75
CA ALA A 101 12.64 2.21 -11.78
C ALA A 101 13.63 2.23 -12.94
N ASP A 102 13.14 2.58 -14.12
CA ASP A 102 13.94 2.82 -15.32
C ASP A 102 14.19 4.33 -15.47
N THR A 103 15.46 4.73 -15.30
CA THR A 103 15.86 6.14 -15.38
C THR A 103 15.74 6.74 -16.78
N THR A 104 15.55 5.91 -17.80
CA THR A 104 15.34 6.35 -19.19
C THR A 104 13.86 6.51 -19.52
N ALA A 105 12.96 5.95 -18.71
CA ALA A 105 11.53 6.02 -18.94
C ALA A 105 10.95 7.41 -18.67
N ALA A 106 9.87 7.77 -19.35
CA ALA A 106 9.16 9.02 -19.14
C ALA A 106 8.64 9.16 -17.70
N ALA A 107 8.21 8.05 -17.08
CA ALA A 107 7.77 8.00 -15.68
C ALA A 107 8.84 8.51 -14.71
N TYR A 108 10.13 8.21 -14.95
CA TYR A 108 11.22 8.71 -14.12
C TYR A 108 11.26 10.24 -14.11
N GLN A 109 11.04 10.89 -15.25
CA GLN A 109 11.03 12.36 -15.35
C GLN A 109 9.87 12.94 -14.54
N THR A 110 8.72 12.27 -14.54
CA THR A 110 7.56 12.65 -13.74
C THR A 110 7.85 12.58 -12.23
N TYR A 111 8.59 11.56 -11.80
CA TYR A 111 8.92 11.35 -10.39
C TYR A 111 10.18 12.08 -9.93
N LYS A 112 10.91 12.71 -10.83
CA LYS A 112 12.22 13.32 -10.53
C LYS A 112 12.17 14.30 -9.35
N ALA A 113 11.14 15.13 -9.27
CA ALA A 113 10.97 16.09 -8.16
C ALA A 113 10.72 15.39 -6.81
N MET A 114 10.08 14.23 -6.82
CA MET A 114 9.82 13.43 -5.61
C MET A 114 11.02 12.57 -5.19
N LEU A 115 11.92 12.28 -6.12
CA LEU A 115 13.15 11.51 -5.89
C LEU A 115 14.29 12.37 -5.35
N GLN A 116 14.23 13.68 -5.57
CA GLN A 116 15.29 14.64 -5.28
C GLN A 116 14.83 15.63 -4.20
N GLY A 117 15.79 16.27 -3.53
CA GLY A 117 15.55 17.27 -2.49
C GLY A 117 15.91 16.79 -1.08
N ASP A 118 15.79 17.68 -0.11
CA ASP A 118 16.21 17.45 1.27
C ASP A 118 15.27 16.49 2.03
N SER A 119 14.05 16.32 1.53
CA SER A 119 13.05 15.39 2.08
C SER A 119 12.34 14.63 0.95
N PRO A 120 13.01 13.66 0.36
CA PRO A 120 12.44 12.94 -0.78
C PRO A 120 11.19 12.17 -0.35
N LYS A 121 10.15 12.20 -1.19
CA LYS A 121 8.93 11.41 -1.01
C LYS A 121 9.05 10.00 -1.58
N MET A 122 9.99 9.79 -2.47
CA MET A 122 10.25 8.53 -3.16
C MET A 122 11.73 8.21 -3.15
N GLY A 123 12.04 6.95 -3.45
CA GLY A 123 13.40 6.47 -3.68
C GLY A 123 13.41 5.27 -4.62
N ILE A 124 14.60 4.72 -4.85
CA ILE A 124 14.77 3.50 -5.64
C ILE A 124 15.32 2.41 -4.72
N SER A 125 14.71 1.23 -4.77
CA SER A 125 15.17 0.03 -4.11
C SER A 125 15.79 -0.89 -5.15
N MET A 126 17.01 -1.35 -4.90
CA MET A 126 17.81 -2.09 -5.90
C MET A 126 17.67 -3.60 -5.72
N ASN A 127 17.76 -4.34 -6.84
CA ASN A 127 17.83 -5.80 -6.87
C ASN A 127 16.65 -6.52 -6.19
N ILE A 128 15.45 -5.97 -6.30
CA ILE A 128 14.24 -6.58 -5.75
C ILE A 128 13.79 -7.73 -6.65
N THR A 129 13.48 -8.88 -6.05
CA THR A 129 12.92 -10.02 -6.76
C THR A 129 11.47 -9.74 -7.11
N ILE A 130 11.17 -9.61 -8.41
CA ILE A 130 9.82 -9.30 -8.90
C ILE A 130 9.08 -10.55 -9.40
N SER A 131 9.80 -11.62 -9.75
CA SER A 131 9.19 -12.90 -10.09
C SER A 131 10.17 -14.04 -9.90
N LYS A 132 9.61 -15.24 -9.65
CA LYS A 132 10.33 -16.51 -9.59
C LYS A 132 9.64 -17.52 -10.50
N GLN A 133 10.42 -18.24 -11.32
CA GLN A 133 9.93 -19.35 -12.11
C GLN A 133 10.94 -20.50 -12.01
N GLY A 134 10.64 -21.48 -11.17
CA GLY A 134 11.60 -22.50 -10.78
C GLY A 134 12.84 -21.89 -10.13
N ASN A 135 14.02 -22.15 -10.70
CA ASN A 135 15.29 -21.58 -10.24
C ASN A 135 15.61 -20.20 -10.86
N ALA A 136 14.83 -19.75 -11.85
CA ALA A 136 15.02 -18.44 -12.47
C ALA A 136 14.44 -17.35 -11.57
N ILE A 137 15.32 -16.41 -11.17
CA ILE A 137 14.96 -15.26 -10.34
C ILE A 137 15.12 -14.00 -11.17
N ASN A 138 14.04 -13.28 -11.38
CA ASN A 138 14.06 -11.97 -12.02
C ASN A 138 14.14 -10.87 -10.97
N ARG A 139 15.20 -10.06 -11.05
CA ARG A 139 15.42 -8.93 -10.13
C ARG A 139 15.46 -7.63 -10.89
N LYS A 140 14.82 -6.61 -10.33
CA LYS A 140 14.76 -5.25 -10.89
C LYS A 140 14.96 -4.22 -9.80
N ASN A 141 15.31 -3.02 -10.23
CA ASN A 141 15.18 -1.84 -9.38
C ASN A 141 13.73 -1.37 -9.45
N VAL A 142 13.16 -1.02 -8.31
CA VAL A 142 11.75 -0.60 -8.22
C VAL A 142 11.67 0.71 -7.43
N TYR A 143 10.60 1.47 -7.65
CA TYR A 143 10.33 2.63 -6.81
C TYR A 143 9.89 2.20 -5.42
N LYS A 144 10.25 3.02 -4.43
CA LYS A 144 9.78 2.93 -3.05
C LYS A 144 9.19 4.27 -2.61
N LEU A 145 8.16 4.22 -1.81
CA LEU A 145 7.41 5.37 -1.32
C LEU A 145 7.67 5.53 0.18
N TYR A 146 8.14 6.69 0.58
CA TYR A 146 8.33 7.03 1.98
C TYR A 146 7.02 7.44 2.66
N ALA A 147 7.00 7.47 3.99
CA ALA A 147 5.83 7.90 4.76
C ALA A 147 5.34 9.30 4.35
N SER A 148 6.25 10.21 4.01
CA SER A 148 5.94 11.55 3.51
C SER A 148 5.18 11.57 2.19
N TYR A 149 5.28 10.51 1.37
CA TYR A 149 4.43 10.35 0.20
C TYR A 149 3.01 9.97 0.62
N ILE A 150 2.89 8.94 1.47
CA ILE A 150 1.60 8.40 1.92
C ILE A 150 0.79 9.47 2.66
N SER A 151 1.43 10.20 3.60
CA SER A 151 0.77 11.27 4.36
C SER A 151 0.40 12.50 3.51
N GLY A 152 1.01 12.64 2.34
CA GLY A 152 0.72 13.71 1.38
C GLY A 152 -0.30 13.34 0.31
N LEU A 153 -0.91 12.14 0.37
CA LEU A 153 -1.94 11.75 -0.58
C LEU A 153 -3.19 12.63 -0.45
N ALA A 154 -3.75 12.98 -1.60
CA ALA A 154 -5.02 13.70 -1.63
C ALA A 154 -6.17 12.77 -1.23
N GLY A 155 -7.14 13.32 -0.51
CA GLY A 155 -8.31 12.57 -0.06
C GLY A 155 -8.26 12.23 1.43
N THR A 156 -9.37 11.72 1.92
CA THR A 156 -9.54 11.25 3.29
C THR A 156 -10.06 9.84 3.25
N PHE A 157 -9.46 8.96 4.03
CA PHE A 157 -9.95 7.59 4.18
C PHE A 157 -11.37 7.58 4.74
N PRO A 158 -12.33 6.87 4.09
CA PRO A 158 -13.72 6.83 4.54
C PRO A 158 -13.89 5.81 5.67
N GLN A 159 -13.40 6.10 6.88
CA GLN A 159 -13.40 5.14 8.01
C GLN A 159 -12.82 3.78 7.58
N SER A 160 -11.56 3.77 7.17
CA SER A 160 -10.95 2.62 6.52
C SER A 160 -10.23 1.70 7.50
N VAL A 161 -10.31 0.41 7.23
CA VAL A 161 -9.43 -0.60 7.83
C VAL A 161 -8.23 -0.79 6.93
N ILE A 162 -7.03 -0.60 7.48
CA ILE A 162 -5.78 -0.80 6.73
C ILE A 162 -5.04 -2.01 7.30
N LEU A 163 -4.86 -3.03 6.46
CA LEU A 163 -4.02 -4.18 6.73
C LEU A 163 -2.69 -4.00 6.00
N ALA A 164 -1.65 -3.64 6.75
CA ALA A 164 -0.31 -3.46 6.21
C ALA A 164 0.57 -4.68 6.54
N ASN A 165 0.79 -5.54 5.55
CA ASN A 165 1.64 -6.71 5.66
C ASN A 165 2.96 -6.49 4.93
N PHE A 166 3.90 -5.82 5.59
CA PHE A 166 5.28 -5.65 5.13
C PHE A 166 6.24 -5.48 6.31
N CYS A 167 7.51 -5.82 6.10
CA CYS A 167 8.51 -5.80 7.17
C CYS A 167 8.62 -4.41 7.82
N GLY A 168 8.41 -4.35 9.13
CA GLY A 168 8.55 -3.13 9.92
C GLY A 168 7.38 -2.15 9.82
N SER A 169 6.23 -2.57 9.30
CA SER A 169 5.01 -1.73 9.24
C SER A 169 4.56 -1.22 10.61
N ASP A 170 4.81 -2.01 11.65
CA ASP A 170 4.48 -1.71 13.05
C ASP A 170 5.54 -0.89 13.79
N GLN A 171 6.76 -0.81 13.23
CA GLN A 171 7.93 -0.20 13.89
C GLN A 171 8.12 1.28 13.52
N THR A 172 7.36 1.76 12.53
CA THR A 172 7.54 3.12 12.01
C THR A 172 6.32 3.98 12.29
N PRO A 173 6.33 4.79 13.38
CA PRO A 173 5.22 5.67 13.70
C PRO A 173 4.67 6.47 12.52
N PRO A 174 5.51 7.08 11.63
CA PRO A 174 5.01 7.85 10.52
C PRO A 174 4.15 7.08 9.50
N LEU A 175 4.41 5.77 9.30
CA LEU A 175 3.58 4.95 8.40
C LEU A 175 2.33 4.42 9.10
N ARG A 176 2.41 4.21 10.41
CA ARG A 176 1.28 3.82 11.24
C ARG A 176 0.28 4.97 11.44
N ASP A 177 0.80 6.20 11.55
CA ASP A 177 0.05 7.40 11.93
C ASP A 177 -0.32 8.26 10.70
N ALA A 178 0.08 7.84 9.48
CA ALA A 178 -0.26 8.49 8.21
C ALA A 178 -1.64 8.07 7.71
#